data_a1daf87b50eb1cfbc2579a7a4b511c93
#
_entry.id   a1daf87b50eb1cfbc2579a7a4b511c93
#
_cell.length_a   1.000
_cell.length_b   1.000
_cell.length_c   1.000
_cell.angle_alpha   90.00
_cell.angle_beta   90.00
_cell.angle_gamma   90.00
#
_symmetry.space_group_name_H-M   'P 1'
#
loop_
_entity.id
_entity.type
_entity.pdbx_description
1 polymer ?
#
loop_
_entity_poly.entity_id
_entity_poly.type
_entity_poly.pdbx_seq_one_letter_code
_entity_poly.pdbx_strand_id
1 'polypeptide(L)'
;VIPSGIDLSKYDAQTRTDSRERIRRKYKMDRKTTVLLYVGRLAKEKNVEELLKYQQKIQESGTILMIVGGGPYLETLRKKAAELGVTESVIFTGMVSPAEVASYYPAGDLFVSASTSETQGLTYAEALAAGLPLLCRRDECLRAVVEEGKNGWQYRTEEEFLKDLKNWKEKEDDERRGICSYAKQSAEIFSQKRFAGSMEQLYQRQIEEKQVEREKHLAKSRQYCILG
;
A
#
# COMPACT_ATOMS: atom_id res chain seq x y z
N VAL A 1 -13.82 -10.53 5.48
CA VAL A 1 -13.08 -9.43 6.15
C VAL A 1 -13.50 -8.13 5.49
N ILE A 2 -13.84 -7.10 6.30
CA ILE A 2 -14.15 -5.75 5.82
C ILE A 2 -12.85 -4.95 5.84
N PRO A 3 -12.35 -4.45 4.69
CA PRO A 3 -11.15 -3.62 4.64
C PRO A 3 -11.38 -2.31 5.40
N SER A 4 -10.36 -1.82 6.11
CA SER A 4 -10.44 -0.50 6.76
C SER A 4 -10.59 0.61 5.73
N GLY A 5 -11.42 1.61 6.05
CA GLY A 5 -11.64 2.76 5.19
C GLY A 5 -10.52 3.80 5.34
N ILE A 6 -10.07 4.34 4.20
CA ILE A 6 -9.16 5.48 4.13
C ILE A 6 -9.86 6.70 3.54
N ASP A 7 -9.36 7.88 3.88
CA ASP A 7 -9.85 9.14 3.32
C ASP A 7 -9.21 9.39 1.95
N LEU A 8 -9.94 9.05 0.89
CA LEU A 8 -9.47 9.20 -0.50
C LEU A 8 -9.29 10.66 -0.92
N SER A 9 -9.93 11.63 -0.25
CA SER A 9 -9.82 13.05 -0.61
C SER A 9 -8.42 13.63 -0.45
N LYS A 10 -7.59 13.00 0.39
CA LYS A 10 -6.18 13.37 0.58
C LYS A 10 -5.31 13.12 -0.66
N TYR A 11 -5.82 12.37 -1.66
CA TYR A 11 -5.10 11.90 -2.85
C TYR A 11 -5.71 12.44 -4.14
N ASP A 12 -6.33 13.63 -4.09
CA ASP A 12 -6.90 14.27 -5.28
C ASP A 12 -5.83 14.69 -6.31
N ALA A 13 -6.27 15.05 -7.53
CA ALA A 13 -5.36 15.33 -8.63
C ALA A 13 -4.52 16.60 -8.42
N GLN A 14 -5.09 17.66 -7.81
CA GLN A 14 -4.39 18.92 -7.57
C GLN A 14 -3.29 18.74 -6.54
N THR A 15 -3.63 18.19 -5.37
CA THR A 15 -2.69 17.88 -4.29
C THR A 15 -1.57 16.96 -4.78
N ARG A 16 -1.89 16.04 -5.71
CA ARG A 16 -0.92 15.09 -6.28
C ARG A 16 0.20 15.79 -7.06
N THR A 17 -0.12 16.69 -7.97
CA THR A 17 0.88 17.35 -8.84
C THR A 17 1.82 18.23 -8.03
N ASP A 18 1.28 19.09 -7.18
CA ASP A 18 2.05 20.01 -6.34
C ASP A 18 2.96 19.25 -5.36
N SER A 19 2.45 18.17 -4.77
CA SER A 19 3.22 17.33 -3.85
C SER A 19 4.35 16.59 -4.55
N ARG A 20 4.12 16.04 -5.76
CA ARG A 20 5.15 15.36 -6.54
C ARG A 20 6.33 16.29 -6.82
N GLU A 21 6.07 17.48 -7.32
CA GLU A 21 7.12 18.44 -7.64
C GLU A 21 7.87 18.91 -6.39
N ARG A 22 7.13 19.21 -5.32
CA ARG A 22 7.69 19.66 -4.05
C ARG A 22 8.62 18.63 -3.43
N ILE A 23 8.18 17.37 -3.34
CA ILE A 23 8.97 16.30 -2.72
C ILE A 23 10.17 15.96 -3.60
N ARG A 24 10.01 15.84 -4.91
CA ARG A 24 11.14 15.56 -5.81
C ARG A 24 12.18 16.67 -5.77
N ARG A 25 11.78 17.94 -5.71
CA ARG A 25 12.69 19.08 -5.55
C ARG A 25 13.43 19.05 -4.22
N LYS A 26 12.70 18.76 -3.11
CA LYS A 26 13.28 18.65 -1.77
C LYS A 26 14.44 17.65 -1.73
N TYR A 27 14.33 16.52 -2.42
CA TYR A 27 15.34 15.48 -2.44
C TYR A 27 16.20 15.48 -3.71
N LYS A 28 16.18 16.58 -4.48
CA LYS A 28 16.99 16.78 -5.70
C LYS A 28 16.85 15.66 -6.74
N MET A 29 15.65 15.08 -6.84
CA MET A 29 15.34 14.03 -7.80
C MET A 29 14.99 14.63 -9.16
N ASP A 30 15.63 14.12 -10.20
CA ASP A 30 15.38 14.48 -11.59
C ASP A 30 13.98 14.00 -12.06
N ARG A 31 13.45 14.62 -13.11
CA ARG A 31 12.18 14.20 -13.72
C ARG A 31 12.25 12.80 -14.31
N LYS A 32 13.42 12.40 -14.80
CA LYS A 32 13.68 11.07 -15.39
C LYS A 32 13.95 9.99 -14.34
N THR A 33 14.17 10.37 -13.08
CA THR A 33 14.43 9.41 -12.00
C THR A 33 13.20 8.55 -11.75
N THR A 34 13.37 7.24 -11.81
CA THR A 34 12.36 6.27 -11.34
C THR A 34 12.45 6.16 -9.82
N VAL A 35 11.36 6.45 -9.12
CA VAL A 35 11.31 6.43 -7.66
C VAL A 35 10.51 5.23 -7.18
N LEU A 36 11.20 4.28 -6.56
CA LEU A 36 10.61 3.18 -5.82
C LEU A 36 10.29 3.70 -4.41
N LEU A 37 9.02 3.76 -4.05
CA LEU A 37 8.58 4.33 -2.79
C LEU A 37 8.18 3.23 -1.79
N TYR A 38 8.80 3.23 -0.63
CA TYR A 38 8.33 2.50 0.55
C TYR A 38 7.77 3.50 1.56
N VAL A 39 6.63 3.20 2.17
CA VAL A 39 6.05 3.97 3.28
C VAL A 39 5.67 3.02 4.40
N GLY A 40 6.17 3.27 5.60
CA GLY A 40 5.82 2.44 6.75
C GLY A 40 6.77 2.53 7.93
N ARG A 41 6.40 1.84 9.02
CA ARG A 41 7.27 1.69 10.18
C ARG A 41 8.48 0.84 9.82
N LEU A 42 9.67 1.28 10.23
CA LEU A 42 10.91 0.55 9.99
C LEU A 42 11.16 -0.42 11.15
N ALA A 43 10.74 -1.66 10.95
CA ALA A 43 10.91 -2.76 11.87
C ALA A 43 11.34 -4.01 11.09
N LYS A 44 11.95 -4.97 11.77
CA LYS A 44 12.57 -6.15 11.15
C LYS A 44 11.58 -6.95 10.30
N GLU A 45 10.34 -7.10 10.78
CA GLU A 45 9.27 -7.83 10.10
C GLU A 45 8.82 -7.20 8.77
N LYS A 46 9.15 -5.93 8.53
CA LYS A 46 8.86 -5.25 7.26
C LYS A 46 9.87 -5.56 6.15
N ASN A 47 10.94 -6.26 6.49
CA ASN A 47 11.93 -6.81 5.56
C ASN A 47 12.49 -5.78 4.54
N VAL A 48 12.65 -4.53 4.95
CA VAL A 48 13.16 -3.45 4.08
C VAL A 48 14.59 -3.72 3.61
N GLU A 49 15.34 -4.55 4.32
CA GLU A 49 16.68 -5.00 3.88
C GLU A 49 16.66 -5.69 2.52
N GLU A 50 15.59 -6.40 2.19
CA GLU A 50 15.41 -7.04 0.89
C GLU A 50 15.36 -6.00 -0.23
N LEU A 51 14.64 -4.88 -0.02
CA LEU A 51 14.58 -3.78 -0.98
C LEU A 51 15.95 -3.11 -1.18
N LEU A 52 16.77 -3.02 -0.12
CA LEU A 52 18.15 -2.52 -0.23
C LEU A 52 19.02 -3.46 -1.08
N LYS A 53 18.88 -4.78 -0.92
CA LYS A 53 19.59 -5.76 -1.76
C LYS A 53 19.15 -5.65 -3.21
N TYR A 54 17.87 -5.47 -3.47
CA TYR A 54 17.36 -5.27 -4.84
C TYR A 54 17.87 -3.95 -5.43
N GLN A 55 17.93 -2.88 -4.65
CA GLN A 55 18.52 -1.63 -5.09
C GLN A 55 19.99 -1.80 -5.54
N GLN A 56 20.77 -2.65 -4.85
CA GLN A 56 22.13 -2.97 -5.26
C GLN A 56 22.20 -3.68 -6.63
N LYS A 57 21.18 -4.48 -6.96
CA LYS A 57 21.12 -5.22 -8.23
C LYS A 57 20.60 -4.39 -9.40
N ILE A 58 19.96 -3.25 -9.10
CA ILE A 58 19.47 -2.35 -10.14
C ILE A 58 20.69 -1.62 -10.73
N GLN A 59 21.18 -2.13 -11.88
CA GLN A 59 22.39 -1.63 -12.53
C GLN A 59 22.18 -0.34 -13.31
N GLU A 60 20.93 0.02 -13.60
CA GLU A 60 20.61 1.20 -14.36
C GLU A 60 20.65 2.46 -13.49
N SER A 61 21.37 3.47 -13.95
CA SER A 61 21.34 4.80 -13.36
C SER A 61 19.93 5.40 -13.38
N GLY A 62 19.60 6.25 -12.41
CA GLY A 62 18.32 6.97 -12.37
C GLY A 62 17.18 6.22 -11.68
N THR A 63 17.48 5.18 -10.88
CA THR A 63 16.49 4.58 -9.97
C THR A 63 16.84 4.89 -8.51
N ILE A 64 15.90 5.42 -7.75
CA ILE A 64 16.05 5.76 -6.33
C ILE A 64 15.04 4.97 -5.51
N LEU A 65 15.48 4.39 -4.41
CA LEU A 65 14.62 3.82 -3.38
C LEU A 65 14.38 4.89 -2.30
N MET A 66 13.16 5.43 -2.23
CA MET A 66 12.77 6.37 -1.17
C MET A 66 12.02 5.63 -0.07
N ILE A 67 12.58 5.67 1.14
CA ILE A 67 12.04 5.02 2.34
C ILE A 67 11.48 6.09 3.26
N VAL A 68 10.14 6.16 3.33
CA VAL A 68 9.40 7.12 4.15
C VAL A 68 8.93 6.45 5.42
N GLY A 69 9.43 6.95 6.54
CA GLY A 69 9.08 6.45 7.86
C GLY A 69 10.26 6.33 8.81
N GLY A 70 9.93 6.07 10.06
CA GLY A 70 10.89 5.84 11.13
C GLY A 70 10.63 4.52 11.84
N GLY A 71 11.50 4.19 12.79
CA GLY A 71 11.33 3.00 13.60
C GLY A 71 12.65 2.49 14.15
N PRO A 72 12.61 1.47 15.03
CA PRO A 72 13.79 0.97 15.72
C PRO A 72 14.86 0.38 14.78
N TYR A 73 14.45 0.03 13.56
CA TYR A 73 15.35 -0.61 12.59
C TYR A 73 16.03 0.37 11.62
N LEU A 74 15.76 1.69 11.71
CA LEU A 74 16.29 2.71 10.79
C LEU A 74 17.83 2.71 10.73
N GLU A 75 18.49 2.73 11.87
CA GLU A 75 19.97 2.79 11.90
C GLU A 75 20.60 1.51 11.36
N THR A 76 19.98 0.36 11.58
CA THR A 76 20.40 -0.92 10.98
C THR A 76 20.29 -0.86 9.45
N LEU A 77 19.21 -0.32 8.93
CA LEU A 77 19.00 -0.17 7.48
C LEU A 77 20.02 0.83 6.86
N ARG A 78 20.34 1.91 7.55
CA ARG A 78 21.36 2.87 7.09
C ARG A 78 22.75 2.22 6.98
N LYS A 79 23.13 1.44 8.00
CA LYS A 79 24.38 0.67 7.99
C LYS A 79 24.37 -0.33 6.84
N LYS A 80 23.24 -1.03 6.64
CA LYS A 80 23.09 -2.00 5.56
C LYS A 80 23.18 -1.35 4.18
N ALA A 81 22.61 -0.18 3.98
CA ALA A 81 22.74 0.57 2.73
C ALA A 81 24.20 0.95 2.44
N ALA A 82 24.96 1.34 3.48
CA ALA A 82 26.39 1.62 3.35
C ALA A 82 27.20 0.36 3.00
N GLU A 83 26.96 -0.76 3.68
CA GLU A 83 27.59 -2.06 3.40
C GLU A 83 27.34 -2.53 1.96
N LEU A 84 26.15 -2.29 1.44
CA LEU A 84 25.74 -2.65 0.08
C LEU A 84 26.22 -1.63 -0.98
N GLY A 85 26.77 -0.49 -0.56
CA GLY A 85 27.24 0.56 -1.47
C GLY A 85 26.09 1.31 -2.19
N VAL A 86 24.87 1.34 -1.61
CA VAL A 86 23.69 1.95 -2.25
C VAL A 86 23.26 3.28 -1.62
N THR A 87 24.09 3.87 -0.78
CA THR A 87 23.75 5.10 -0.02
C THR A 87 23.29 6.25 -0.92
N GLU A 88 23.92 6.41 -2.10
CA GLU A 88 23.60 7.48 -3.05
C GLU A 88 22.26 7.27 -3.80
N SER A 89 21.77 6.04 -3.85
CA SER A 89 20.52 5.67 -4.51
C SER A 89 19.37 5.34 -3.54
N VAL A 90 19.58 5.57 -2.22
CA VAL A 90 18.58 5.34 -1.18
C VAL A 90 18.35 6.60 -0.35
N ILE A 91 17.09 7.02 -0.27
CA ILE A 91 16.70 8.18 0.54
C ILE A 91 15.93 7.69 1.77
N PHE A 92 16.47 7.93 2.96
CA PHE A 92 15.76 7.75 4.22
C PHE A 92 15.20 9.08 4.70
N THR A 93 13.88 9.27 4.66
CA THR A 93 13.26 10.53 5.11
C THR A 93 13.23 10.67 6.62
N GLY A 94 13.34 9.57 7.35
CA GLY A 94 13.02 9.52 8.77
C GLY A 94 11.50 9.58 9.00
N MET A 95 11.11 9.81 10.24
CA MET A 95 9.71 9.93 10.61
C MET A 95 9.07 11.15 9.95
N VAL A 96 7.92 10.93 9.34
CA VAL A 96 7.10 11.98 8.72
C VAL A 96 5.80 12.08 9.49
N SER A 97 5.28 13.29 9.68
CA SER A 97 4.02 13.48 10.39
C SER A 97 2.84 12.83 9.64
N PRO A 98 1.81 12.30 10.33
CA PRO A 98 0.63 11.72 9.68
C PRO A 98 -0.08 12.67 8.69
N ALA A 99 0.01 13.99 8.93
CA ALA A 99 -0.58 14.99 8.04
C ALA A 99 0.20 15.13 6.72
N GLU A 100 1.49 14.82 6.72
CA GLU A 100 2.37 14.99 5.56
C GLU A 100 2.60 13.72 4.76
N VAL A 101 2.37 12.53 5.35
CA VAL A 101 2.62 11.22 4.69
C VAL A 101 1.95 11.14 3.33
N ALA A 102 0.70 11.57 3.21
CA ALA A 102 -0.05 11.53 1.96
C ALA A 102 0.66 12.27 0.81
N SER A 103 1.44 13.31 1.11
CA SER A 103 2.16 14.10 0.11
C SER A 103 3.41 13.40 -0.46
N TYR A 104 3.86 12.31 0.14
CA TYR A 104 5.02 11.56 -0.36
C TYR A 104 4.65 10.54 -1.42
N TYR A 105 3.44 9.95 -1.38
CA TYR A 105 3.01 8.96 -2.37
C TYR A 105 3.14 9.46 -3.82
N PRO A 106 2.71 10.69 -4.17
CA PRO A 106 2.84 11.19 -5.52
C PRO A 106 4.28 11.31 -6.03
N ALA A 107 5.28 11.35 -5.14
CA ALA A 107 6.68 11.42 -5.55
C ALA A 107 7.19 10.09 -6.16
N GLY A 108 6.58 8.96 -5.80
CA GLY A 108 6.89 7.63 -6.31
C GLY A 108 6.42 7.40 -7.75
N ASP A 109 6.97 6.38 -8.38
CA ASP A 109 6.52 5.80 -9.64
C ASP A 109 5.97 4.39 -9.44
N LEU A 110 6.51 3.65 -8.48
CA LEU A 110 6.01 2.38 -7.97
C LEU A 110 6.06 2.39 -6.43
N PHE A 111 5.02 1.86 -5.80
CA PHE A 111 5.07 1.53 -4.38
C PHE A 111 5.68 0.15 -4.21
N VAL A 112 6.73 0.03 -3.37
CA VAL A 112 7.44 -1.23 -3.16
C VAL A 112 7.33 -1.70 -1.72
N SER A 113 7.16 -3.01 -1.53
CA SER A 113 7.17 -3.62 -0.20
C SER A 113 7.67 -5.05 -0.25
N ALA A 114 8.52 -5.42 0.72
CA ALA A 114 9.01 -6.77 0.95
C ALA A 114 8.38 -7.41 2.19
N SER A 115 7.40 -6.78 2.79
CA SER A 115 6.68 -7.29 3.97
C SER A 115 5.88 -8.56 3.62
N THR A 116 5.92 -9.55 4.52
CA THR A 116 5.13 -10.79 4.44
C THR A 116 4.18 -10.94 5.64
N SER A 117 3.99 -9.88 6.41
CA SER A 117 3.23 -9.88 7.65
C SER A 117 2.26 -8.69 7.73
N GLU A 118 1.58 -8.38 6.65
CA GLU A 118 0.58 -7.32 6.66
C GLU A 118 -0.76 -7.85 7.17
N THR A 119 -1.40 -7.06 8.04
CA THR A 119 -2.74 -7.39 8.54
C THR A 119 -3.85 -6.76 7.72
N GLN A 120 -3.69 -5.50 7.34
CA GLN A 120 -4.69 -4.73 6.57
C GLN A 120 -4.11 -3.97 5.39
N GLY A 121 -2.79 -3.77 5.37
CA GLY A 121 -2.11 -3.15 4.25
C GLY A 121 -2.57 -1.72 3.91
N LEU A 122 -2.84 -0.86 4.91
CA LEU A 122 -3.33 0.50 4.67
C LEU A 122 -2.43 1.31 3.73
N THR A 123 -1.11 1.14 3.83
CA THR A 123 -0.15 1.83 2.96
C THR A 123 -0.28 1.43 1.49
N TYR A 124 -0.72 0.21 1.20
CA TYR A 124 -1.03 -0.23 -0.16
C TYR A 124 -2.29 0.47 -0.69
N ALA A 125 -3.34 0.56 0.15
CA ALA A 125 -4.56 1.29 -0.20
C ALA A 125 -4.27 2.78 -0.46
N GLU A 126 -3.42 3.39 0.37
CA GLU A 126 -2.97 4.78 0.23
C GLU A 126 -2.14 4.99 -1.06
N ALA A 127 -1.26 4.05 -1.39
CA ALA A 127 -0.49 4.06 -2.62
C ALA A 127 -1.41 4.00 -3.86
N LEU A 128 -2.35 3.06 -3.87
CA LEU A 128 -3.35 2.96 -4.94
C LEU A 128 -4.19 4.23 -5.05
N ALA A 129 -4.65 4.82 -3.93
CA ALA A 129 -5.41 6.07 -3.92
C ALA A 129 -4.63 7.24 -4.52
N ALA A 130 -3.32 7.28 -4.30
CA ALA A 130 -2.40 8.22 -4.95
C ALA A 130 -2.15 7.89 -6.43
N GLY A 131 -2.71 6.81 -6.97
CA GLY A 131 -2.48 6.33 -8.33
C GLY A 131 -1.07 5.77 -8.52
N LEU A 132 -0.51 5.17 -7.46
CA LEU A 132 0.82 4.56 -7.46
C LEU A 132 0.67 3.05 -7.59
N PRO A 133 1.09 2.41 -8.69
CA PRO A 133 1.00 0.96 -8.83
C PRO A 133 1.91 0.25 -7.84
N LEU A 134 1.52 -0.96 -7.46
CA LEU A 134 2.20 -1.76 -6.46
C LEU A 134 3.22 -2.71 -7.10
N LEU A 135 4.41 -2.84 -6.51
CA LEU A 135 5.36 -3.92 -6.78
C LEU A 135 5.77 -4.51 -5.44
N CYS A 136 5.05 -5.52 -5.01
CA CYS A 136 5.09 -5.99 -3.63
C CYS A 136 5.38 -7.48 -3.54
N ARG A 137 6.06 -7.89 -2.46
CA ARG A 137 6.22 -9.30 -2.17
C ARG A 137 4.85 -9.95 -2.02
N ARG A 138 4.70 -11.16 -2.54
CA ARG A 138 3.44 -11.90 -2.47
C ARG A 138 3.02 -12.12 -1.02
N ASP A 139 1.83 -11.66 -0.72
CA ASP A 139 1.18 -11.79 0.59
C ASP A 139 -0.31 -12.09 0.38
N GLU A 140 -0.90 -12.90 1.27
CA GLU A 140 -2.31 -13.30 1.15
C GLU A 140 -3.25 -12.09 1.29
N CYS A 141 -2.88 -11.07 2.09
CA CYS A 141 -3.67 -9.85 2.21
C CYS A 141 -3.77 -9.03 0.91
N LEU A 142 -2.83 -9.23 -0.01
CA LEU A 142 -2.78 -8.55 -1.31
C LEU A 142 -3.51 -9.29 -2.43
N ARG A 143 -3.95 -10.53 -2.19
CA ARG A 143 -4.56 -11.39 -3.21
C ARG A 143 -5.80 -10.78 -3.87
N ALA A 144 -6.61 -10.05 -3.09
CA ALA A 144 -7.80 -9.37 -3.60
C ALA A 144 -7.56 -7.88 -3.93
N VAL A 145 -6.34 -7.39 -3.73
CA VAL A 145 -5.97 -5.98 -3.88
C VAL A 145 -5.18 -5.75 -5.15
N VAL A 146 -4.22 -6.64 -5.44
CA VAL A 146 -3.35 -6.53 -6.61
C VAL A 146 -3.92 -7.34 -7.76
N GLU A 147 -4.26 -6.63 -8.83
CA GLU A 147 -4.60 -7.19 -10.13
C GLU A 147 -3.38 -7.09 -11.02
N GLU A 148 -2.77 -8.26 -11.30
CA GLU A 148 -1.50 -8.40 -12.01
C GLU A 148 -1.48 -7.65 -13.34
N GLY A 149 -0.51 -6.75 -13.50
CA GLY A 149 -0.34 -5.91 -14.70
C GLY A 149 -1.33 -4.76 -14.85
N LYS A 150 -2.35 -4.63 -13.99
CA LYS A 150 -3.36 -3.57 -14.05
C LYS A 150 -3.15 -2.46 -13.01
N ASN A 151 -2.95 -2.84 -11.73
CA ASN A 151 -2.66 -1.89 -10.66
C ASN A 151 -1.37 -2.23 -9.90
N GLY A 152 -0.67 -3.29 -10.31
CA GLY A 152 0.57 -3.71 -9.70
C GLY A 152 1.00 -5.11 -10.07
N TRP A 153 2.03 -5.57 -9.38
CA TRP A 153 2.66 -6.89 -9.52
C TRP A 153 2.99 -7.45 -8.14
N GLN A 154 2.93 -8.78 -8.03
CA GLN A 154 3.35 -9.49 -6.84
C GLN A 154 4.50 -10.44 -7.16
N TYR A 155 5.67 -10.20 -6.59
CA TYR A 155 6.86 -11.02 -6.78
C TYR A 155 7.08 -12.02 -5.62
N ARG A 156 7.80 -13.10 -5.90
CA ARG A 156 8.26 -14.12 -4.93
C ARG A 156 9.77 -14.15 -4.82
N THR A 157 10.47 -13.84 -5.91
CA THR A 157 11.93 -13.89 -6.01
C THR A 157 12.50 -12.55 -6.44
N GLU A 158 13.81 -12.38 -6.28
CA GLU A 158 14.57 -11.22 -6.74
C GLU A 158 14.42 -11.04 -8.26
N GLU A 159 14.50 -12.15 -9.00
CA GLU A 159 14.41 -12.14 -10.46
C GLU A 159 13.05 -11.63 -10.94
N GLU A 160 11.96 -12.06 -10.28
CA GLU A 160 10.60 -11.56 -10.56
C GLU A 160 10.51 -10.06 -10.30
N PHE A 161 11.01 -9.58 -9.14
CA PHE A 161 11.03 -8.15 -8.83
C PHE A 161 11.78 -7.33 -9.88
N LEU A 162 13.00 -7.74 -10.23
CA LEU A 162 13.83 -7.04 -11.22
C LEU A 162 13.20 -7.06 -12.61
N LYS A 163 12.59 -8.19 -13.00
CA LYS A 163 11.87 -8.33 -14.27
C LYS A 163 10.67 -7.38 -14.34
N ASP A 164 9.86 -7.33 -13.28
CA ASP A 164 8.65 -6.49 -13.26
C ASP A 164 9.01 -5.00 -13.23
N LEU A 165 10.07 -4.64 -12.48
CA LEU A 165 10.61 -3.28 -12.52
C LEU A 165 11.11 -2.91 -13.91
N LYS A 166 11.84 -3.78 -14.58
CA LYS A 166 12.31 -3.56 -15.95
C LYS A 166 11.13 -3.37 -16.91
N ASN A 167 10.16 -4.28 -16.85
CA ASN A 167 8.94 -4.19 -17.67
C ASN A 167 8.21 -2.86 -17.45
N TRP A 168 8.12 -2.39 -16.20
CA TRP A 168 7.55 -1.07 -15.88
C TRP A 168 8.32 0.08 -16.53
N LYS A 169 9.65 0.05 -16.47
CA LYS A 169 10.51 1.11 -17.01
C LYS A 169 10.48 1.17 -18.55
N GLU A 170 10.30 0.02 -19.20
CA GLU A 170 10.22 -0.10 -20.66
C GLU A 170 8.84 0.28 -21.25
N LYS A 171 7.80 0.42 -20.41
CA LYS A 171 6.47 0.83 -20.87
C LYS A 171 6.45 2.26 -21.39
N GLU A 172 5.66 2.48 -22.41
CA GLU A 172 5.35 3.82 -22.91
C GLU A 172 4.57 4.65 -21.89
N ASP A 173 4.67 5.97 -21.99
CA ASP A 173 4.03 6.88 -21.03
C ASP A 173 2.50 6.71 -20.96
N ASP A 174 1.84 6.39 -22.07
CA ASP A 174 0.40 6.15 -22.13
C ASP A 174 0.01 4.88 -21.37
N GLU A 175 0.77 3.80 -21.53
CA GLU A 175 0.56 2.57 -20.77
C GLU A 175 0.75 2.80 -19.26
N ARG A 176 1.82 3.49 -18.88
CA ARG A 176 2.06 3.85 -17.47
C ARG A 176 0.92 4.69 -16.90
N ARG A 177 0.43 5.68 -17.66
CA ARG A 177 -0.75 6.48 -17.26
C ARG A 177 -2.00 5.64 -17.10
N GLY A 178 -2.23 4.67 -17.97
CA GLY A 178 -3.35 3.73 -17.87
C GLY A 178 -3.30 2.91 -16.58
N ILE A 179 -2.14 2.34 -16.26
CA ILE A 179 -1.92 1.56 -15.03
C ILE A 179 -2.09 2.44 -13.78
N CYS A 180 -1.53 3.65 -13.76
CA CYS A 180 -1.70 4.60 -12.65
C CYS A 180 -3.17 5.01 -12.46
N SER A 181 -3.91 5.22 -13.54
CA SER A 181 -5.33 5.54 -13.51
C SER A 181 -6.15 4.39 -12.93
N TYR A 182 -5.86 3.16 -13.38
CA TYR A 182 -6.52 1.96 -12.86
C TYR A 182 -6.17 1.72 -11.37
N ALA A 183 -4.91 1.92 -10.98
CA ALA A 183 -4.49 1.85 -9.58
C ALA A 183 -5.34 2.80 -8.71
N LYS A 184 -5.50 4.06 -9.14
CA LYS A 184 -6.35 5.02 -8.43
C LYS A 184 -7.81 4.57 -8.34
N GLN A 185 -8.37 4.06 -9.42
CA GLN A 185 -9.75 3.57 -9.46
C GLN A 185 -9.94 2.35 -8.53
N SER A 186 -8.97 1.45 -8.49
CA SER A 186 -9.02 0.25 -7.64
C SER A 186 -9.01 0.56 -6.14
N ALA A 187 -8.55 1.75 -5.73
CA ALA A 187 -8.57 2.19 -4.34
C ALA A 187 -9.98 2.47 -3.80
N GLU A 188 -10.99 2.61 -4.66
CA GLU A 188 -12.36 2.94 -4.25
C GLU A 188 -12.96 1.90 -3.27
N ILE A 189 -12.50 0.65 -3.34
CA ILE A 189 -12.90 -0.40 -2.40
C ILE A 189 -12.51 -0.10 -0.95
N PHE A 190 -11.51 0.76 -0.75
CA PHE A 190 -11.00 1.19 0.56
C PHE A 190 -11.58 2.54 1.01
N SER A 191 -12.57 3.10 0.29
CA SER A 191 -13.18 4.37 0.70
C SER A 191 -13.89 4.26 2.05
N GLN A 192 -13.85 5.33 2.85
CA GLN A 192 -14.58 5.41 4.11
C GLN A 192 -16.08 5.15 3.92
N LYS A 193 -16.65 5.60 2.79
CA LYS A 193 -18.05 5.36 2.45
C LYS A 193 -18.36 3.87 2.30
N ARG A 194 -17.52 3.11 1.59
CA ARG A 194 -17.70 1.66 1.45
C ARG A 194 -17.51 0.93 2.77
N PHE A 195 -16.51 1.32 3.55
CA PHE A 195 -16.30 0.78 4.88
C PHE A 195 -17.54 0.98 5.77
N ALA A 196 -18.05 2.22 5.86
CA ALA A 196 -19.24 2.54 6.66
C ALA A 196 -20.46 1.72 6.22
N GLY A 197 -20.74 1.65 4.92
CA GLY A 197 -21.85 0.87 4.38
C GLY A 197 -21.71 -0.64 4.65
N SER A 198 -20.49 -1.19 4.59
CA SER A 198 -20.26 -2.60 4.92
C SER A 198 -20.46 -2.89 6.41
N MET A 199 -20.04 -1.96 7.29
CA MET A 199 -20.26 -2.06 8.73
C MET A 199 -21.75 -1.98 9.08
N GLU A 200 -22.48 -1.05 8.47
CA GLU A 200 -23.92 -0.89 8.64
C GLU A 200 -24.66 -2.18 8.26
N GLN A 201 -24.35 -2.77 7.11
CA GLN A 201 -24.93 -4.04 6.67
C GLN A 201 -24.60 -5.19 7.63
N LEU A 202 -23.37 -5.23 8.18
CA LEU A 202 -22.98 -6.25 9.16
C LEU A 202 -23.80 -6.12 10.44
N TYR A 203 -23.94 -4.90 10.99
CA TYR A 203 -24.74 -4.65 12.17
C TYR A 203 -26.21 -4.99 11.95
N GLN A 204 -26.76 -4.63 10.80
CA GLN A 204 -28.15 -4.93 10.46
C GLN A 204 -28.42 -6.44 10.46
N ARG A 205 -27.57 -7.22 9.81
CA ARG A 205 -27.67 -8.69 9.83
C ARG A 205 -27.61 -9.27 11.23
N GLN A 206 -26.71 -8.78 12.07
CA GLN A 206 -26.57 -9.26 13.44
C GLN A 206 -27.79 -8.94 14.31
N ILE A 207 -28.44 -7.79 14.07
CA ILE A 207 -29.69 -7.43 14.73
C ILE A 207 -30.80 -8.36 14.29
N GLU A 208 -30.96 -8.61 13.00
CA GLU A 208 -31.98 -9.51 12.45
C GLU A 208 -31.80 -10.95 12.96
N GLU A 209 -30.58 -11.48 12.93
CA GLU A 209 -30.26 -12.81 13.47
C GLU A 209 -30.67 -12.96 14.96
N LYS A 210 -30.33 -11.96 15.79
CA LYS A 210 -30.70 -11.95 17.21
C LYS A 210 -32.21 -11.83 17.43
N GLN A 211 -32.91 -11.10 16.59
CA GLN A 211 -34.39 -11.00 16.67
C GLN A 211 -35.03 -12.36 16.38
N VAL A 212 -34.59 -13.04 15.32
CA VAL A 212 -35.08 -14.39 14.97
C VAL A 212 -34.78 -15.40 16.06
N GLU A 213 -33.60 -15.35 16.69
CA GLU A 213 -33.26 -16.23 17.84
C GLU A 213 -34.17 -15.96 19.03
N ARG A 214 -34.43 -14.70 19.36
CA ARG A 214 -35.35 -14.32 20.45
C ARG A 214 -36.77 -14.82 20.20
N GLU A 215 -37.28 -14.67 19.00
CA GLU A 215 -38.61 -15.15 18.62
C GLU A 215 -38.72 -16.68 18.74
N LYS A 216 -37.71 -17.42 18.27
CA LYS A 216 -37.63 -18.88 18.43
C LYS A 216 -37.59 -19.30 19.88
N HIS A 217 -36.89 -18.58 20.76
CA HIS A 217 -36.82 -18.87 22.18
C HIS A 217 -38.15 -18.60 22.88
N LEU A 218 -38.81 -17.50 22.53
CA LEU A 218 -40.14 -17.17 23.06
C LEU A 218 -41.21 -18.17 22.60
N ALA A 219 -41.16 -18.62 21.34
CA ALA A 219 -42.08 -19.64 20.81
C ALA A 219 -41.92 -20.98 21.56
N LYS A 220 -40.69 -21.44 21.80
CA LYS A 220 -40.40 -22.62 22.58
C LYS A 220 -40.90 -22.49 24.03
N SER A 221 -40.65 -21.36 24.68
CA SER A 221 -41.12 -21.14 26.08
C SER A 221 -42.65 -21.15 26.20
N ARG A 222 -43.36 -20.60 25.20
CA ARG A 222 -44.85 -20.66 25.15
C ARG A 222 -45.36 -22.09 24.98
N GLN A 223 -44.68 -22.91 24.17
CA GLN A 223 -45.07 -24.31 23.96
C GLN A 223 -44.92 -25.16 25.21
N TYR A 224 -43.92 -24.88 26.06
CA TYR A 224 -43.75 -25.55 27.35
C TYR A 224 -44.79 -25.13 28.38
N CYS A 225 -45.29 -23.89 28.35
CA CYS A 225 -46.36 -23.42 29.25
C CYS A 225 -47.77 -23.95 28.93
N ILE A 226 -47.97 -24.49 27.69
CA ILE A 226 -49.29 -25.03 27.30
C ILE A 226 -49.40 -26.53 27.58
N LEU A 227 -48.28 -27.23 27.77
CA LEU A 227 -48.22 -28.69 27.97
C LEU A 227 -48.00 -29.10 29.44
N GLY A 228 -47.92 -28.17 30.38
CA GLY A 228 -47.88 -28.38 31.81
C GLY A 228 -49.15 -27.86 32.50
#